data_6ba28d53ea11febdcd2302ad9646a68a
#
_entry.id   6ba28d53ea11febdcd2302ad9646a68a
#
_cell.length_a   1.000
_cell.length_b   1.000
_cell.length_c   1.000
_cell.angle_alpha   90.00
_cell.angle_beta   90.00
_cell.angle_gamma   90.00
#
_symmetry.space_group_name_H-M   'P 1'
#
loop_
_entity.id
_entity.type
_entity.pdbx_description
1 polymer ?
#
loop_
_entity_poly.entity_id
_entity_poly.type
_entity_poly.pdbx_seq_one_letter_code
_entity_poly.pdbx_strand_id
1 'polypeptide(L)'
;NQTEGEISITKSEHSNFHYRPDIIDSRFLAAIQGNGGPAGDEMWNIFDSSQNSQSLIDFVRGAEVSNKSADLLSLNGIFRAETKNIKYAYGFQINNENLDIFYDEISRAEFDADGKLVKTADLFFLGGGKNVSKSRSGKALFVEAERRFLEALDIRIAGRYEEMKNESSFDPKLSMKYKFNDSLTLRFSRGSAFSAPSMAQMFSSQINLGSVRDIDDSVFVRQASIGNPDLK
;
A
#
# COMPACT_ATOMS: atom_id res chain seq x y z
N ASN A 1 38.47 0.54 -23.49
CA ASN A 1 37.55 0.27 -22.41
C ASN A 1 36.80 1.57 -22.07
N GLN A 2 35.52 1.57 -22.23
CA GLN A 2 34.69 2.71 -21.88
C GLN A 2 33.93 2.34 -20.60
N THR A 3 33.99 3.21 -19.59
CA THR A 3 33.27 3.01 -18.33
C THR A 3 32.40 4.23 -18.09
N GLU A 4 31.15 3.99 -17.73
CA GLU A 4 30.14 5.01 -17.43
C GLU A 4 29.55 4.70 -16.06
N GLY A 5 29.32 5.72 -15.25
CA GLY A 5 28.68 5.59 -13.94
C GLY A 5 27.60 6.67 -13.76
N GLU A 6 26.51 6.28 -13.14
CA GLU A 6 25.41 7.15 -12.78
C GLU A 6 25.02 6.90 -11.33
N ILE A 7 24.83 7.97 -10.56
CA ILE A 7 24.26 7.93 -9.21
C ILE A 7 23.04 8.85 -9.21
N SER A 8 21.93 8.35 -8.73
CA SER A 8 20.68 9.12 -8.64
C SER A 8 20.05 9.01 -7.26
N ILE A 9 19.45 10.10 -6.83
CA ILE A 9 18.63 10.18 -5.61
C ILE A 9 17.23 10.56 -6.04
N THR A 10 16.27 9.77 -5.61
CA THR A 10 14.84 10.03 -5.89
C THR A 10 14.10 10.13 -4.56
N LYS A 11 13.34 11.22 -4.39
CA LYS A 11 12.39 11.39 -3.29
C LYS A 11 11.00 11.45 -3.88
N SER A 12 10.09 10.64 -3.35
CA SER A 12 8.67 10.66 -3.70
C SER A 12 7.86 10.77 -2.43
N GLU A 13 6.90 11.67 -2.44
CA GLU A 13 5.99 11.91 -1.32
C GLU A 13 4.56 11.87 -1.83
N HIS A 14 3.69 11.19 -1.10
CA HIS A 14 2.27 11.16 -1.36
C HIS A 14 1.51 11.45 -0.08
N SER A 15 0.54 12.36 -0.14
CA SER A 15 -0.36 12.65 0.97
C SER A 15 -1.80 12.69 0.47
N ASN A 16 -2.69 12.11 1.26
CA ASN A 16 -4.13 12.08 0.98
C ASN A 16 -4.90 12.43 2.25
N PHE A 17 -5.62 13.55 2.20
CA PHE A 17 -6.61 13.89 3.21
C PHE A 17 -7.98 13.41 2.76
N HIS A 18 -8.65 12.67 3.62
CA HIS A 18 -9.94 12.09 3.37
C HIS A 18 -10.96 12.59 4.37
N TYR A 19 -12.08 13.12 3.87
CA TYR A 19 -13.21 13.58 4.65
C TYR A 19 -14.50 13.04 4.01
N ARG A 20 -15.23 12.22 4.76
CA ARG A 20 -16.52 11.66 4.32
C ARG A 20 -17.57 11.92 5.40
N PRO A 21 -18.62 12.71 5.08
CA PRO A 21 -19.71 12.96 6.03
C PRO A 21 -20.36 11.66 6.49
N ASP A 22 -20.66 11.60 7.77
CA ASP A 22 -21.38 10.51 8.42
C ASP A 22 -22.10 11.03 9.67
N ILE A 23 -22.69 10.14 10.42
CA ILE A 23 -23.35 10.38 11.71
C ILE A 23 -22.48 9.78 12.80
N ILE A 24 -22.32 10.48 13.94
CA ILE A 24 -21.67 9.94 15.14
C ILE A 24 -22.65 8.96 15.79
N ASP A 25 -22.31 7.67 15.80
CA ASP A 25 -23.21 6.58 16.18
C ASP A 25 -23.67 6.69 17.64
N SER A 26 -22.75 6.94 18.57
CA SER A 26 -23.06 7.13 19.99
C SER A 26 -24.02 8.30 20.26
N ARG A 27 -23.83 9.39 19.52
CA ARG A 27 -24.69 10.59 19.64
C ARG A 27 -26.06 10.36 19.02
N PHE A 28 -26.11 9.63 17.91
CA PHE A 28 -27.38 9.28 17.28
C PHE A 28 -28.20 8.34 18.16
N LEU A 29 -27.56 7.34 18.79
CA LEU A 29 -28.22 6.46 19.74
C LEU A 29 -28.73 7.22 20.96
N ALA A 30 -27.96 8.18 21.49
CA ALA A 30 -28.42 9.06 22.58
C ALA A 30 -29.63 9.88 22.18
N ALA A 31 -29.61 10.45 20.95
CA ALA A 31 -30.73 11.25 20.42
C ALA A 31 -32.01 10.42 20.22
N ILE A 32 -31.93 9.18 19.76
CA ILE A 32 -33.07 8.27 19.66
C ILE A 32 -33.68 7.98 21.05
N GLN A 33 -32.87 7.94 22.09
CA GLN A 33 -33.30 7.71 23.47
C GLN A 33 -33.82 8.97 24.19
N GLY A 34 -33.87 10.12 23.50
CA GLY A 34 -34.29 11.39 24.06
C GLY A 34 -33.22 12.15 24.85
N ASN A 35 -31.95 11.75 24.68
CA ASN A 35 -30.80 12.36 25.33
C ASN A 35 -29.90 13.09 24.32
N GLY A 36 -30.47 13.56 23.19
CA GLY A 36 -29.75 14.25 22.15
C GLY A 36 -29.63 15.74 22.36
N GLY A 37 -28.93 16.41 21.46
CA GLY A 37 -28.69 17.84 21.49
C GLY A 37 -27.64 18.27 22.52
N PRO A 38 -27.24 19.54 22.52
CA PRO A 38 -26.21 20.07 23.43
C PRO A 38 -26.61 20.02 24.89
N ALA A 39 -27.93 20.09 25.22
CA ALA A 39 -28.47 20.02 26.57
C ALA A 39 -28.75 18.56 27.03
N GLY A 40 -28.77 17.61 26.11
CA GLY A 40 -29.04 16.20 26.38
C GLY A 40 -30.51 15.90 26.65
N ASP A 41 -31.44 16.67 26.09
CA ASP A 41 -32.87 16.58 26.32
C ASP A 41 -33.72 16.55 25.03
N GLU A 42 -33.08 16.46 23.87
CA GLU A 42 -33.76 16.39 22.58
C GLU A 42 -33.88 14.93 22.07
N MET A 43 -35.06 14.59 21.55
CA MET A 43 -35.32 13.29 20.93
C MET A 43 -35.32 13.41 19.42
N TRP A 44 -34.59 12.52 18.75
CA TRP A 44 -34.56 12.44 17.29
C TRP A 44 -35.88 11.91 16.73
N ASN A 45 -36.54 12.71 15.87
CA ASN A 45 -37.74 12.27 15.16
C ASN A 45 -37.33 11.49 13.91
N ILE A 46 -37.51 10.16 13.95
CA ILE A 46 -37.19 9.25 12.83
C ILE A 46 -38.24 9.25 11.73
N PHE A 47 -39.47 9.74 12.01
CA PHE A 47 -40.58 9.74 11.06
C PHE A 47 -40.67 11.03 10.27
N ASP A 48 -40.23 12.14 10.84
CA ASP A 48 -40.25 13.44 10.18
C ASP A 48 -38.96 14.21 10.52
N SER A 49 -38.00 14.15 9.62
CA SER A 49 -36.70 14.79 9.79
C SER A 49 -36.78 16.31 9.86
N SER A 50 -37.84 16.93 9.35
CA SER A 50 -38.04 18.40 9.37
C SER A 50 -38.34 18.93 10.79
N GLN A 51 -38.71 18.07 11.70
CA GLN A 51 -39.01 18.40 13.10
C GLN A 51 -37.77 18.35 14.00
N ASN A 52 -36.64 17.85 13.52
CA ASN A 52 -35.40 17.88 14.27
C ASN A 52 -34.82 19.29 14.26
N SER A 53 -34.41 19.77 15.42
CA SER A 53 -33.76 21.06 15.55
C SER A 53 -32.40 21.08 14.86
N GLN A 54 -31.95 22.27 14.42
CA GLN A 54 -30.61 22.37 13.82
C GLN A 54 -29.52 21.99 14.83
N SER A 55 -29.70 22.29 16.12
CA SER A 55 -28.77 21.91 17.20
C SER A 55 -28.67 20.40 17.34
N LEU A 56 -29.78 19.67 17.24
CA LEU A 56 -29.82 18.20 17.28
C LEU A 56 -29.15 17.59 16.05
N ILE A 57 -29.40 18.16 14.85
CA ILE A 57 -28.75 17.72 13.62
C ILE A 57 -27.24 17.91 13.70
N ASP A 58 -26.79 19.08 14.20
CA ASP A 58 -25.34 19.36 14.34
C ASP A 58 -24.69 18.52 15.44
N PHE A 59 -25.44 18.14 16.47
CA PHE A 59 -24.98 17.24 17.54
C PHE A 59 -24.65 15.83 17.02
N VAL A 60 -25.47 15.27 16.12
CA VAL A 60 -25.27 13.93 15.57
C VAL A 60 -24.33 13.91 14.34
N ARG A 61 -24.11 15.07 13.72
CA ARG A 61 -23.30 15.18 12.52
C ARG A 61 -21.84 14.84 12.82
N GLY A 62 -21.27 13.98 12.00
CA GLY A 62 -19.87 13.59 12.03
C GLY A 62 -19.28 13.40 10.64
N ALA A 63 -18.08 12.88 10.61
CA ALA A 63 -17.41 12.48 9.40
C ALA A 63 -16.32 11.45 9.70
N GLU A 64 -16.03 10.58 8.75
CA GLU A 64 -14.77 9.86 8.73
C GLU A 64 -13.66 10.79 8.25
N VAL A 65 -12.67 11.01 9.12
CA VAL A 65 -11.51 11.85 8.82
C VAL A 65 -10.24 11.02 8.92
N SER A 66 -9.47 11.02 7.84
CA SER A 66 -8.15 10.39 7.85
C SER A 66 -7.13 11.18 7.03
N ASN A 67 -5.89 11.10 7.46
CA ASN A 67 -4.73 11.59 6.72
C ASN A 67 -3.77 10.40 6.51
N LYS A 68 -3.41 10.16 5.25
CA LYS A 68 -2.51 9.07 4.86
C LYS A 68 -1.35 9.65 4.08
N SER A 69 -0.13 9.37 4.52
CA SER A 69 1.08 9.75 3.79
C SER A 69 1.99 8.55 3.58
N ALA A 70 2.68 8.55 2.46
CA ALA A 70 3.68 7.57 2.11
C ALA A 70 4.87 8.27 1.45
N ASP A 71 6.06 7.99 1.95
CA ASP A 71 7.30 8.57 1.48
C ASP A 71 8.25 7.49 1.01
N LEU A 72 8.97 7.76 -0.06
CA LEU A 72 10.06 6.93 -0.56
C LEU A 72 11.29 7.80 -0.81
N LEU A 73 12.41 7.41 -0.22
CA LEU A 73 13.74 7.91 -0.58
C LEU A 73 14.55 6.75 -1.16
N SER A 74 15.04 6.92 -2.40
CA SER A 74 15.82 5.91 -3.10
C SER A 74 17.15 6.49 -3.56
N LEU A 75 18.25 5.82 -3.21
CA LEU A 75 19.58 6.06 -3.75
C LEU A 75 19.95 4.89 -4.65
N ASN A 76 20.26 5.21 -5.91
CA ASN A 76 20.63 4.22 -6.91
C ASN A 76 22.02 4.54 -7.48
N GLY A 77 22.82 3.51 -7.68
CA GLY A 77 24.09 3.61 -8.41
C GLY A 77 24.12 2.53 -9.48
N ILE A 78 24.46 2.89 -10.71
CA ILE A 78 24.66 1.97 -11.81
C ILE A 78 25.97 2.29 -12.53
N PHE A 79 26.77 1.29 -12.77
CA PHE A 79 28.04 1.37 -13.45
C PHE A 79 28.02 0.41 -14.63
N ARG A 80 28.40 0.91 -15.80
CA ARG A 80 28.47 0.16 -17.05
C ARG A 80 29.88 0.17 -17.56
N ALA A 81 30.33 -0.95 -18.06
CA ALA A 81 31.62 -1.01 -18.72
C ALA A 81 31.56 -1.99 -19.89
N GLU A 82 32.38 -1.72 -20.90
CA GLU A 82 32.47 -2.53 -22.09
C GLU A 82 33.93 -2.88 -22.38
N THR A 83 34.15 -4.17 -22.61
CA THR A 83 35.38 -4.70 -23.17
C THR A 83 35.10 -5.14 -24.60
N LYS A 84 36.14 -5.55 -25.35
CA LYS A 84 36.01 -5.97 -26.74
C LYS A 84 34.88 -6.99 -27.01
N ASN A 85 34.57 -7.85 -26.00
CA ASN A 85 33.66 -8.98 -26.18
C ASN A 85 32.55 -9.07 -25.14
N ILE A 86 32.58 -8.26 -24.07
CA ILE A 86 31.66 -8.35 -22.97
C ILE A 86 31.20 -6.95 -22.57
N LYS A 87 29.87 -6.78 -22.47
CA LYS A 87 29.23 -5.63 -21.81
C LYS A 87 28.78 -6.08 -20.44
N TYR A 88 29.03 -5.29 -19.42
CA TYR A 88 28.57 -5.58 -18.08
C TYR A 88 28.07 -4.33 -17.37
N ALA A 89 27.10 -4.54 -16.51
CA ALA A 89 26.58 -3.53 -15.61
C ALA A 89 26.52 -4.11 -14.21
N TYR A 90 26.77 -3.26 -13.22
CA TYR A 90 26.57 -3.59 -11.82
C TYR A 90 26.13 -2.35 -11.08
N GLY A 91 25.48 -2.55 -9.97
CA GLY A 91 25.00 -1.40 -9.20
C GLY A 91 24.38 -1.80 -7.89
N PHE A 92 23.87 -0.78 -7.23
CA PHE A 92 23.21 -0.90 -5.95
C PHE A 92 21.97 -0.01 -5.89
N GLN A 93 21.08 -0.37 -4.98
CA GLN A 93 19.89 0.41 -4.64
C GLN A 93 19.73 0.39 -3.12
N ILE A 94 19.41 1.54 -2.54
CA ILE A 94 19.05 1.69 -1.12
C ILE A 94 17.74 2.46 -1.07
N ASN A 95 16.73 1.87 -0.45
CA ASN A 95 15.41 2.45 -0.31
C ASN A 95 15.05 2.63 1.15
N ASN A 96 14.41 3.76 1.47
CA ASN A 96 13.72 3.99 2.73
C ASN A 96 12.27 4.36 2.43
N GLU A 97 11.35 3.63 3.02
CA GLU A 97 9.91 3.83 2.87
C GLU A 97 9.28 4.15 4.22
N ASN A 98 8.38 5.13 4.26
CA ASN A 98 7.58 5.46 5.43
C ASN A 98 6.11 5.39 5.06
N LEU A 99 5.29 4.96 6.00
CA LEU A 99 3.83 4.94 5.90
C LEU A 99 3.25 5.47 7.21
N ASP A 100 2.53 6.58 7.12
CA ASP A 100 1.76 7.14 8.22
C ASP A 100 0.29 7.20 7.83
N ILE A 101 -0.56 6.64 8.69
CA ILE A 101 -2.01 6.66 8.57
C ILE A 101 -2.55 7.16 9.90
N PHE A 102 -3.28 8.25 9.83
CA PHE A 102 -3.93 8.86 10.98
C PHE A 102 -5.44 8.90 10.76
N TYR A 103 -6.18 8.42 11.70
CA TYR A 103 -7.63 8.61 11.85
C TYR A 103 -7.87 9.46 13.10
N ASP A 104 -8.80 10.40 13.06
CA ASP A 104 -9.22 11.13 14.25
C ASP A 104 -9.90 10.21 15.28
N GLU A 105 -10.28 10.75 16.41
CA GLU A 105 -10.83 9.96 17.51
C GLU A 105 -12.13 9.23 17.15
N ILE A 106 -12.99 9.87 16.37
CA ILE A 106 -14.29 9.34 15.95
C ILE A 106 -14.10 8.26 14.88
N SER A 107 -13.14 8.45 13.97
CA SER A 107 -12.86 7.57 12.84
C SER A 107 -11.92 6.41 13.17
N ARG A 108 -11.38 6.37 14.41
CA ARG A 108 -10.38 5.37 14.77
C ARG A 108 -11.04 4.07 15.21
N ALA A 109 -10.67 2.98 14.55
CA ALA A 109 -10.95 1.61 14.97
C ALA A 109 -9.74 1.01 15.69
N GLU A 110 -9.98 0.14 16.69
CA GLU A 110 -8.95 -0.53 17.48
C GLU A 110 -8.97 -2.03 17.21
N PHE A 111 -7.78 -2.59 17.06
CA PHE A 111 -7.56 -4.02 16.81
C PHE A 111 -6.59 -4.55 17.86
N ASP A 112 -6.79 -5.78 18.30
CA ASP A 112 -5.87 -6.47 19.20
C ASP A 112 -4.58 -6.93 18.48
N ALA A 113 -3.72 -7.63 19.21
CA ALA A 113 -2.45 -8.14 18.68
C ALA A 113 -2.65 -9.19 17.57
N ASP A 114 -3.76 -9.93 17.61
CA ASP A 114 -4.12 -10.95 16.64
C ASP A 114 -4.86 -10.37 15.42
N GLY A 115 -5.02 -9.04 15.36
CA GLY A 115 -5.71 -8.34 14.29
C GLY A 115 -7.24 -8.39 14.38
N LYS A 116 -7.80 -8.88 15.49
CA LYS A 116 -9.24 -8.89 15.70
C LYS A 116 -9.73 -7.50 16.10
N LEU A 117 -10.85 -7.07 15.54
CA LEU A 117 -11.49 -5.81 15.87
C LEU A 117 -11.97 -5.81 17.33
N VAL A 118 -11.48 -4.86 18.13
CA VAL A 118 -11.84 -4.66 19.53
C VAL A 118 -12.86 -3.52 19.68
N LYS A 119 -12.65 -2.42 18.93
CA LYS A 119 -13.51 -1.25 18.95
C LYS A 119 -13.71 -0.71 17.56
N THR A 120 -14.95 -0.48 17.16
CA THR A 120 -15.29 0.18 15.91
C THR A 120 -15.09 1.69 16.01
N ALA A 121 -14.94 2.38 14.89
CA ALA A 121 -15.11 3.81 14.80
C ALA A 121 -16.51 4.20 15.32
N ASP A 122 -16.63 5.37 15.92
CA ASP A 122 -17.91 5.92 16.39
C ASP A 122 -18.67 6.59 15.23
N LEU A 123 -18.91 5.80 14.18
CA LEU A 123 -19.56 6.22 12.95
C LEU A 123 -20.71 5.26 12.64
N PHE A 124 -21.84 5.83 12.22
CA PHE A 124 -23.04 5.05 11.95
C PHE A 124 -22.89 4.18 10.69
N PHE A 125 -22.31 4.73 9.63
CA PHE A 125 -22.20 4.07 8.34
C PHE A 125 -20.76 3.63 8.03
N LEU A 126 -19.80 4.53 8.17
CA LEU A 126 -18.40 4.28 7.84
C LEU A 126 -17.70 3.51 8.98
N GLY A 127 -16.62 2.84 8.65
CA GLY A 127 -15.95 1.95 9.59
C GLY A 127 -14.62 2.44 10.15
N GLY A 128 -14.05 3.46 9.52
CA GLY A 128 -12.75 3.98 9.93
C GLY A 128 -11.60 2.99 9.81
N GLY A 129 -10.54 3.21 10.57
CA GLY A 129 -9.38 2.34 10.56
C GLY A 129 -8.40 2.57 11.70
N LYS A 130 -7.28 1.86 11.63
CA LYS A 130 -6.21 1.89 12.63
C LYS A 130 -5.15 2.93 12.29
N ASN A 131 -4.67 3.66 13.29
CA ASN A 131 -3.48 4.49 13.14
C ASN A 131 -2.23 3.63 12.93
N VAL A 132 -1.39 4.05 11.99
CA VAL A 132 -0.15 3.36 11.61
C VAL A 132 0.95 4.39 11.46
N SER A 133 2.13 4.10 11.99
CA SER A 133 3.37 4.80 11.69
C SER A 133 4.46 3.75 11.58
N LYS A 134 4.95 3.50 10.38
CA LYS A 134 5.91 2.45 10.07
C LYS A 134 6.93 2.92 9.06
N SER A 135 8.14 2.41 9.21
CA SER A 135 9.23 2.59 8.26
C SER A 135 9.84 1.24 7.86
N ARG A 136 10.41 1.20 6.66
CA ARG A 136 11.10 0.04 6.11
C ARG A 136 12.29 0.48 5.28
N SER A 137 13.42 -0.20 5.43
CA SER A 137 14.60 -0.02 4.58
C SER A 137 14.83 -1.27 3.74
N GLY A 138 15.28 -1.06 2.51
CA GLY A 138 15.69 -2.12 1.60
C GLY A 138 17.03 -1.81 0.96
N LYS A 139 17.81 -2.84 0.65
CA LYS A 139 19.09 -2.74 -0.06
C LYS A 139 19.11 -3.79 -1.16
N ALA A 140 19.65 -3.45 -2.30
CA ALA A 140 19.86 -4.39 -3.39
C ALA A 140 21.20 -4.18 -4.05
N LEU A 141 21.78 -5.29 -4.51
CA LEU A 141 22.95 -5.33 -5.39
C LEU A 141 22.57 -6.07 -6.65
N PHE A 142 23.03 -5.62 -7.79
CA PHE A 142 22.78 -6.31 -9.05
C PHE A 142 24.01 -6.32 -9.94
N VAL A 143 24.09 -7.37 -10.77
CA VAL A 143 25.11 -7.52 -11.79
C VAL A 143 24.47 -8.10 -13.04
N GLU A 144 24.91 -7.64 -14.19
CA GLU A 144 24.53 -8.13 -15.50
C GLU A 144 25.75 -8.23 -16.40
N ALA A 145 25.85 -9.29 -17.17
CA ALA A 145 26.86 -9.45 -18.21
C ALA A 145 26.23 -9.96 -19.49
N GLU A 146 26.60 -9.35 -20.62
CA GLU A 146 26.18 -9.75 -21.95
C GLU A 146 27.42 -10.03 -22.81
N ARG A 147 27.40 -11.14 -23.50
CA ARG A 147 28.44 -11.52 -24.44
C ARG A 147 27.83 -12.01 -25.76
N ARG A 148 28.43 -11.54 -26.85
CA ARG A 148 28.16 -12.09 -28.17
C ARG A 148 29.09 -13.29 -28.42
N PHE A 149 28.46 -14.44 -28.69
CA PHE A 149 29.13 -15.65 -29.08
C PHE A 149 28.83 -15.88 -30.59
N LEU A 150 29.84 -16.09 -31.39
CA LEU A 150 29.64 -16.26 -32.83
C LEU A 150 28.70 -15.16 -33.36
N GLU A 151 28.86 -14.51 -34.33
CA GLU A 151 28.08 -13.33 -34.80
C GLU A 151 26.54 -13.43 -34.68
N ALA A 152 26.03 -14.64 -34.38
CA ALA A 152 24.61 -14.97 -34.35
C ALA A 152 24.00 -15.12 -32.96
N LEU A 153 24.79 -15.28 -31.87
CA LEU A 153 24.28 -15.63 -30.56
C LEU A 153 24.70 -14.61 -29.49
N ASP A 154 23.73 -13.88 -28.96
CA ASP A 154 23.91 -13.03 -27.79
C ASP A 154 23.39 -13.77 -26.54
N ILE A 155 24.20 -13.85 -25.49
CA ILE A 155 23.82 -14.41 -24.17
C ILE A 155 23.98 -13.31 -23.13
N ARG A 156 22.94 -13.16 -22.29
CA ARG A 156 22.93 -12.23 -21.16
C ARG A 156 22.57 -13.00 -19.89
N ILE A 157 23.39 -12.83 -18.88
CA ILE A 157 23.16 -13.34 -17.53
C ILE A 157 23.05 -12.16 -16.57
N ALA A 158 22.13 -12.25 -15.62
CA ALA A 158 21.98 -11.25 -14.58
C ALA A 158 21.66 -11.92 -13.25
N GLY A 159 21.98 -11.23 -12.16
CA GLY A 159 21.59 -11.60 -10.82
C GLY A 159 21.33 -10.35 -9.99
N ARG A 160 20.27 -10.39 -9.20
CA ARG A 160 19.94 -9.37 -8.22
C ARG A 160 19.84 -10.03 -6.85
N TYR A 161 20.55 -9.51 -5.89
CA TYR A 161 20.36 -9.83 -4.48
C TYR A 161 19.66 -8.64 -3.82
N GLU A 162 18.60 -8.91 -3.11
CA GLU A 162 17.83 -7.90 -2.38
C GLU A 162 17.63 -8.34 -0.93
N GLU A 163 17.79 -7.40 -0.02
CA GLU A 163 17.53 -7.56 1.39
C GLU A 163 16.54 -6.47 1.82
N MET A 164 15.43 -6.87 2.42
CA MET A 164 14.41 -5.96 2.92
C MET A 164 13.95 -6.40 4.30
N LYS A 165 14.21 -5.59 5.32
CA LYS A 165 13.96 -5.92 6.72
C LYS A 165 14.69 -7.22 7.10
N ASN A 166 13.98 -8.33 7.26
CA ASN A 166 14.52 -9.64 7.68
C ASN A 166 14.46 -10.68 6.56
N GLU A 167 14.12 -10.28 5.36
CA GLU A 167 13.99 -11.18 4.20
C GLU A 167 15.02 -10.83 3.14
N SER A 168 15.50 -11.85 2.45
CA SER A 168 16.43 -11.68 1.33
C SER A 168 16.01 -12.56 0.18
N SER A 169 16.25 -12.08 -1.03
CA SER A 169 16.02 -12.82 -2.26
C SER A 169 17.24 -12.75 -3.17
N PHE A 170 17.45 -13.81 -3.94
CA PHE A 170 18.38 -13.81 -5.06
C PHE A 170 17.64 -14.19 -6.33
N ASP A 171 17.66 -13.28 -7.29
CA ASP A 171 16.91 -13.38 -8.53
C ASP A 171 17.83 -13.47 -9.75
N PRO A 172 18.15 -14.69 -10.21
CA PRO A 172 18.91 -14.93 -11.43
C PRO A 172 18.04 -14.76 -12.68
N LYS A 173 18.67 -14.31 -13.78
CA LYS A 173 18.05 -14.23 -15.09
C LYS A 173 19.03 -14.65 -16.18
N LEU A 174 18.57 -15.48 -17.11
CA LEU A 174 19.25 -15.86 -18.32
C LEU A 174 18.42 -15.42 -19.53
N SER A 175 19.06 -14.75 -20.48
CA SER A 175 18.43 -14.39 -21.76
C SER A 175 19.36 -14.77 -22.90
N MET A 176 18.79 -15.27 -23.97
CA MET A 176 19.48 -15.69 -25.19
C MET A 176 18.76 -15.11 -26.40
N LYS A 177 19.52 -14.63 -27.36
CA LYS A 177 19.03 -14.17 -28.67
C LYS A 177 19.88 -14.82 -29.76
N TYR A 178 19.23 -15.59 -30.61
CA TYR A 178 19.87 -16.27 -31.70
C TYR A 178 19.32 -15.77 -33.04
N LYS A 179 20.19 -15.18 -33.87
CA LYS A 179 19.87 -14.75 -35.24
C LYS A 179 20.07 -15.95 -36.16
N PHE A 180 18.98 -16.63 -36.51
CA PHE A 180 19.04 -17.78 -37.39
C PHE A 180 19.38 -17.36 -38.84
N ASN A 181 18.75 -16.28 -39.35
CA ASN A 181 19.02 -15.63 -40.61
C ASN A 181 18.55 -14.17 -40.56
N ASP A 182 18.58 -13.44 -41.66
CA ASP A 182 18.17 -12.02 -41.72
C ASP A 182 16.67 -11.81 -41.47
N SER A 183 15.85 -12.84 -41.68
CA SER A 183 14.39 -12.78 -41.50
C SER A 183 13.91 -13.40 -40.18
N LEU A 184 14.72 -14.25 -39.49
CA LEU A 184 14.31 -14.98 -38.31
C LEU A 184 15.30 -14.79 -37.18
N THR A 185 14.79 -14.29 -36.04
CA THR A 185 15.52 -14.20 -34.77
C THR A 185 14.71 -14.87 -33.67
N LEU A 186 15.32 -15.81 -32.97
CA LEU A 186 14.76 -16.50 -31.81
C LEU A 186 15.23 -15.82 -30.53
N ARG A 187 14.32 -15.69 -29.54
CA ARG A 187 14.65 -15.15 -28.22
C ARG A 187 14.09 -16.07 -27.15
N PHE A 188 14.91 -16.30 -26.15
CA PHE A 188 14.55 -17.05 -24.95
C PHE A 188 14.95 -16.25 -23.71
N SER A 189 14.11 -16.25 -22.68
CA SER A 189 14.45 -15.66 -21.39
C SER A 189 13.80 -16.45 -20.26
N ARG A 190 14.58 -16.69 -19.20
CA ARG A 190 14.11 -17.29 -17.95
C ARG A 190 14.75 -16.55 -16.78
N GLY A 191 13.94 -16.26 -15.76
CA GLY A 191 14.41 -15.61 -14.53
C GLY A 191 13.37 -15.72 -13.43
N SER A 192 13.80 -15.40 -12.22
CA SER A 192 12.93 -15.13 -11.08
C SER A 192 12.82 -13.62 -10.86
N ALA A 193 11.85 -13.21 -10.06
CA ALA A 193 11.70 -11.85 -9.59
C ALA A 193 11.06 -11.88 -8.21
N PHE A 194 11.63 -11.13 -7.29
CA PHE A 194 11.06 -10.89 -5.99
C PHE A 194 10.23 -9.59 -6.00
N SER A 195 9.10 -9.61 -5.32
CA SER A 195 8.28 -8.42 -5.09
C SER A 195 7.87 -8.39 -3.63
N ALA A 196 8.46 -7.50 -2.87
CA ALA A 196 8.08 -7.31 -1.48
C ALA A 196 6.63 -6.82 -1.37
N PRO A 197 5.87 -7.29 -0.37
CA PRO A 197 4.56 -6.74 -0.06
C PRO A 197 4.64 -5.24 0.21
N SER A 198 3.61 -4.49 -0.19
CA SER A 198 3.56 -3.06 0.11
C SER A 198 3.40 -2.81 1.61
N MET A 199 3.87 -1.64 2.09
CA MET A 199 3.68 -1.22 3.49
C MET A 199 2.19 -1.20 3.88
N ALA A 200 1.30 -0.83 2.95
CA ALA A 200 -0.14 -0.84 3.19
C ALA A 200 -0.70 -2.26 3.37
N GLN A 201 -0.27 -3.23 2.57
CA GLN A 201 -0.67 -4.63 2.73
C GLN A 201 -0.21 -5.23 4.06
N MET A 202 0.93 -4.79 4.56
CA MET A 202 1.48 -5.30 5.81
C MET A 202 0.85 -4.65 7.05
N PHE A 203 0.52 -3.36 7.01
CA PHE A 203 0.24 -2.60 8.22
C PHE A 203 -1.09 -1.86 8.24
N SER A 204 -1.74 -1.64 7.08
CA SER A 204 -3.01 -0.92 7.04
C SER A 204 -4.16 -1.85 7.47
N SER A 205 -4.92 -1.43 8.47
CA SER A 205 -6.16 -2.08 8.88
C SER A 205 -7.29 -1.07 8.85
N GLN A 206 -8.36 -1.41 8.12
CA GLN A 206 -9.52 -0.53 7.94
C GLN A 206 -10.80 -1.35 7.83
N ILE A 207 -11.91 -0.71 8.12
CA ILE A 207 -13.24 -1.30 7.99
C ILE A 207 -13.92 -0.66 6.79
N ASN A 208 -14.28 -1.48 5.82
CA ASN A 208 -14.96 -1.07 4.61
C ASN A 208 -16.40 -1.56 4.64
N LEU A 209 -17.30 -0.79 4.01
CA LEU A 209 -18.61 -1.30 3.67
C LEU A 209 -18.51 -2.13 2.39
N GLY A 210 -19.06 -3.32 2.43
CA GLY A 210 -19.15 -4.20 1.28
C GLY A 210 -20.51 -4.84 1.18
N SER A 211 -20.93 -5.14 -0.04
CA SER A 211 -22.11 -5.96 -0.28
C SER A 211 -21.65 -7.42 -0.34
N VAL A 212 -22.25 -8.26 0.48
CA VAL A 212 -22.06 -9.72 0.44
C VAL A 212 -23.36 -10.34 -0.04
N ARG A 213 -23.26 -11.20 -1.05
CA ARG A 213 -24.40 -11.96 -1.55
C ARG A 213 -24.65 -13.13 -0.61
N ASP A 214 -25.83 -13.18 -0.01
CA ASP A 214 -26.34 -14.29 0.76
C ASP A 214 -27.48 -14.95 -0.04
N ILE A 215 -27.32 -16.20 -0.40
CA ILE A 215 -28.18 -17.08 -1.19
C ILE A 215 -29.06 -16.35 -2.22
N ASP A 216 -30.06 -15.60 -1.79
CA ASP A 216 -31.04 -14.91 -2.64
C ASP A 216 -30.96 -13.37 -2.59
N ASP A 217 -30.25 -12.80 -1.59
CA ASP A 217 -30.17 -11.36 -1.37
C ASP A 217 -28.74 -10.84 -1.22
N SER A 218 -28.57 -9.52 -1.37
CA SER A 218 -27.32 -8.82 -1.08
C SER A 218 -27.46 -8.00 0.19
N VAL A 219 -26.61 -8.28 1.18
CA VAL A 219 -26.58 -7.55 2.46
C VAL A 219 -25.35 -6.67 2.52
N PHE A 220 -25.51 -5.44 3.01
CA PHE A 220 -24.38 -4.58 3.33
C PHE A 220 -23.80 -4.99 4.67
N VAL A 221 -22.49 -5.24 4.68
CA VAL A 221 -21.76 -5.64 5.87
C VAL A 221 -20.50 -4.79 6.04
N ARG A 222 -20.08 -4.61 7.28
CA ARG A 222 -18.77 -4.02 7.60
C ARG A 222 -17.72 -5.13 7.50
N GLN A 223 -16.79 -4.96 6.55
CA GLN A 223 -15.70 -5.91 6.30
C GLN A 223 -14.40 -5.33 6.85
N ALA A 224 -13.75 -6.05 7.75
CA ALA A 224 -12.42 -5.69 8.21
C ALA A 224 -11.37 -6.18 7.21
N SER A 225 -10.61 -5.25 6.63
CA SER A 225 -9.37 -5.54 5.89
C SER A 225 -8.21 -5.34 6.86
N ILE A 226 -7.46 -6.41 7.13
CA ILE A 226 -6.41 -6.41 8.14
C ILE A 226 -5.07 -6.57 7.46
N GLY A 227 -4.13 -5.67 7.77
CA GLY A 227 -2.75 -5.79 7.32
C GLY A 227 -2.06 -6.99 7.96
N ASN A 228 -1.29 -7.73 7.17
CA ASN A 228 -0.52 -8.89 7.64
C ASN A 228 0.98 -8.56 7.68
N PRO A 229 1.57 -8.31 8.88
CA PRO A 229 3.00 -7.99 9.02
C PRO A 229 3.93 -9.13 8.58
N ASP A 230 3.43 -10.37 8.53
CA ASP A 230 4.17 -11.57 8.18
C ASP A 230 3.98 -11.98 6.71
N LEU A 231 3.36 -11.12 5.91
CA LEU A 231 3.18 -11.34 4.48
C LEU A 231 4.56 -11.37 3.79
N LYS A 232 4.76 -12.42 2.97
CA LYS A 232 6.01 -12.70 2.23
C LYS A 232 5.83 -12.57 0.73
#